data_a641832b58755e74bcc3c173f8eda8cd
#
_entry.id   a641832b58755e74bcc3c173f8eda8cd
#
_cell.length_a   1.000
_cell.length_b   1.000
_cell.length_c   1.000
_cell.angle_alpha   90.00
_cell.angle_beta   90.00
_cell.angle_gamma   90.00
#
_symmetry.space_group_name_H-M   'P 1'
#
loop_
_entity.id
_entity.type
_entity.pdbx_description
1 polymer ?
#
loop_
_entity_poly.entity_id
_entity_poly.type
_entity_poly.pdbx_seq_one_letter_code
_entity_poly.pdbx_strand_id
1 'polypeptide(L)'
;LSLHDALPIYYLKWPLLKKISDEMGIYHFATGHYVRRRFINGCYHITTGADPDKDQSFFLWGLPQEILQRMLLPMGNLTKARVREIAAERGFLKAAHKRDSLGVCFCPMDYRTFLHKELPEGSILPGKFFDEMGNFIARHKGYPFYTIGQRRGLGIDLNRAVFVKEIIPAENKVILSDLKALEKTEMRSEE
;
A
#
# COMPACT_ATOMS: atom_id res chain seq x y z
N LEU A 1 -6.55 3.73 4.09
CA LEU A 1 -5.34 3.73 3.27
C LEU A 1 -4.75 5.12 3.33
N SER A 2 -3.49 5.23 3.74
CA SER A 2 -2.79 6.52 3.87
C SER A 2 -2.17 6.89 2.52
N LEU A 3 -2.09 8.20 2.22
CA LEU A 3 -1.30 8.72 1.10
C LEU A 3 0.16 8.22 1.14
N HIS A 4 0.70 7.95 2.34
CA HIS A 4 2.03 7.38 2.52
C HIS A 4 2.21 6.00 1.86
N ASP A 5 1.15 5.22 1.70
CA ASP A 5 1.21 3.91 1.05
C ASP A 5 1.44 4.03 -0.47
N ALA A 6 1.11 5.17 -1.06
CA ALA A 6 1.29 5.47 -2.48
C ALA A 6 2.65 6.09 -2.81
N LEU A 7 3.35 6.71 -1.84
CA LEU A 7 4.63 7.40 -2.07
C LEU A 7 5.69 6.54 -2.79
N PRO A 8 5.94 5.26 -2.43
CA PRO A 8 6.91 4.43 -3.14
C PRO A 8 6.52 4.19 -4.60
N ILE A 9 5.22 4.21 -4.92
CA ILE A 9 4.73 4.05 -6.28
C ILE A 9 5.10 5.28 -7.10
N TYR A 10 4.83 6.49 -6.59
CA TYR A 10 5.06 7.74 -7.31
C TYR A 10 6.54 8.09 -7.44
N TYR A 11 7.30 7.96 -6.36
CA TYR A 11 8.68 8.48 -6.32
C TYR A 11 9.74 7.44 -6.68
N LEU A 12 9.43 6.15 -6.63
CA LEU A 12 10.40 5.09 -6.94
C LEU A 12 9.98 4.26 -8.15
N LYS A 13 8.83 3.59 -8.09
CA LYS A 13 8.46 2.57 -9.07
C LYS A 13 8.28 3.12 -10.47
N TRP A 14 7.49 4.17 -10.64
CA TRP A 14 7.17 4.71 -11.96
C TRP A 14 8.31 5.50 -12.59
N PRO A 15 9.03 6.39 -11.85
CA PRO A 15 10.22 7.03 -12.39
C PRO A 15 11.30 6.02 -12.79
N LEU A 16 11.50 4.95 -12.02
CA LEU A 16 12.45 3.91 -12.34
C LEU A 16 12.05 3.13 -13.61
N LEU A 17 10.78 2.75 -13.74
CA LEU A 17 10.27 2.09 -14.95
C LEU A 17 10.44 2.98 -16.18
N LYS A 18 10.14 4.27 -16.06
CA LYS A 18 10.37 5.24 -17.15
C LYS A 18 11.84 5.29 -17.50
N LYS A 19 12.73 5.46 -16.54
CA LYS A 19 14.17 5.53 -16.76
C LYS A 19 14.68 4.28 -17.48
N ILE A 20 14.34 3.08 -17.01
CA ILE A 20 14.75 1.81 -17.64
C ILE A 20 14.22 1.72 -19.06
N SER A 21 12.95 2.09 -19.31
CA SER A 21 12.38 2.04 -20.65
C SER A 21 13.05 3.03 -21.60
N ASP A 22 13.46 4.20 -21.13
CA ASP A 22 14.22 5.19 -21.89
C ASP A 22 15.62 4.65 -22.27
N GLU A 23 16.33 4.06 -21.32
CA GLU A 23 17.65 3.44 -21.52
C GLU A 23 17.59 2.27 -22.54
N MET A 24 16.47 1.55 -22.56
CA MET A 24 16.23 0.45 -23.50
C MET A 24 15.66 0.89 -24.86
N GLY A 25 15.38 2.18 -25.05
CA GLY A 25 14.72 2.68 -26.26
C GLY A 25 13.26 2.22 -26.41
N ILE A 26 12.60 1.81 -25.31
CA ILE A 26 11.23 1.31 -25.31
C ILE A 26 10.29 2.42 -24.86
N TYR A 27 9.33 2.80 -25.72
CA TYR A 27 8.39 3.87 -25.36
C TYR A 27 7.32 3.42 -24.36
N HIS A 28 6.74 2.25 -24.55
CA HIS A 28 5.65 1.77 -23.70
C HIS A 28 6.14 0.79 -22.64
N PHE A 29 5.55 0.86 -21.45
CA PHE A 29 5.72 -0.14 -20.41
C PHE A 29 4.36 -0.61 -19.88
N ALA A 30 4.27 -1.90 -19.54
CA ALA A 30 3.06 -2.53 -19.07
C ALA A 30 3.16 -2.92 -17.59
N THR A 31 2.03 -2.84 -16.88
CA THR A 31 1.93 -3.32 -15.51
C THR A 31 0.64 -4.08 -15.26
N GLY A 32 0.65 -4.95 -14.24
CA GLY A 32 -0.48 -5.79 -13.87
C GLY A 32 -1.51 -5.10 -12.96
N HIS A 33 -1.63 -3.78 -12.97
CA HIS A 33 -2.63 -3.09 -12.17
C HIS A 33 -4.04 -3.25 -12.76
N TYR A 34 -5.01 -3.51 -11.89
CA TYR A 34 -6.43 -3.58 -12.25
C TYR A 34 -7.03 -2.17 -12.28
N VAL A 35 -6.73 -1.45 -13.33
CA VAL A 35 -7.12 -0.05 -13.52
C VAL A 35 -7.16 0.23 -15.02
N ARG A 36 -7.99 1.17 -15.46
CA ARG A 36 -8.09 1.60 -16.84
C ARG A 36 -7.52 3.00 -17.03
N ARG A 37 -7.08 3.27 -18.23
CA ARG A 37 -6.65 4.59 -18.68
C ARG A 37 -7.57 5.05 -19.81
N ARG A 38 -8.02 6.29 -19.76
CA ARG A 38 -8.81 6.92 -20.83
C ARG A 38 -8.14 8.20 -21.27
N PHE A 39 -8.25 8.50 -22.55
CA PHE A 39 -7.84 9.78 -23.11
C PHE A 39 -9.09 10.63 -23.32
N ILE A 40 -9.17 11.79 -22.63
CA ILE A 40 -10.33 12.68 -22.60
C ILE A 40 -9.81 14.11 -22.64
N ASN A 41 -10.32 14.92 -23.56
CA ASN A 41 -9.97 16.34 -23.70
C ASN A 41 -8.47 16.63 -23.72
N GLY A 42 -7.70 15.81 -24.45
CA GLY A 42 -6.26 16.00 -24.60
C GLY A 42 -5.39 15.47 -23.46
N CYS A 43 -5.99 14.87 -22.42
CA CYS A 43 -5.29 14.34 -21.25
C CYS A 43 -5.62 12.87 -21.01
N TYR A 44 -4.67 12.15 -20.42
CA TYR A 44 -4.90 10.79 -19.92
C TYR A 44 -5.40 10.83 -18.49
N HIS A 45 -6.42 10.06 -18.22
CA HIS A 45 -7.05 9.90 -16.91
C HIS A 45 -7.04 8.45 -16.49
N ILE A 46 -6.80 8.21 -15.19
CA ILE A 46 -7.02 6.91 -14.56
C ILE A 46 -8.50 6.77 -14.25
N THR A 47 -9.05 5.60 -14.56
CA THR A 47 -10.43 5.24 -14.22
C THR A 47 -10.46 3.85 -13.61
N THR A 48 -11.50 3.55 -12.84
CA THR A 48 -11.68 2.27 -12.16
C THR A 48 -11.56 1.09 -13.12
N GLY A 49 -10.99 -0.01 -12.65
CA GLY A 49 -10.93 -1.29 -13.36
C GLY A 49 -12.30 -1.94 -13.54
N ALA A 50 -12.34 -3.05 -14.28
CA ALA A 50 -13.55 -3.85 -14.46
C ALA A 50 -13.90 -4.69 -13.21
N ASP A 51 -12.92 -4.97 -12.36
CA ASP A 51 -13.07 -5.74 -11.12
C ASP A 51 -13.11 -4.76 -9.93
N PRO A 52 -14.26 -4.51 -9.32
CA PRO A 52 -14.37 -3.56 -8.22
C PRO A 52 -13.63 -4.01 -6.97
N ASP A 53 -13.50 -5.35 -6.74
CA ASP A 53 -12.79 -5.90 -5.59
C ASP A 53 -11.26 -5.82 -5.75
N LYS A 54 -10.78 -5.56 -6.96
CA LYS A 54 -9.36 -5.50 -7.30
C LYS A 54 -8.93 -4.15 -7.86
N ASP A 55 -9.84 -3.18 -7.89
CA ASP A 55 -9.53 -1.84 -8.39
C ASP A 55 -8.34 -1.22 -7.66
N GLN A 56 -7.41 -0.67 -8.42
CA GLN A 56 -6.18 -0.06 -7.94
C GLN A 56 -6.04 1.41 -8.41
N SER A 57 -7.13 2.02 -8.87
CA SER A 57 -7.14 3.39 -9.36
C SER A 57 -6.66 4.39 -8.30
N PHE A 58 -7.00 4.13 -7.03
CA PHE A 58 -6.55 4.92 -5.89
C PHE A 58 -5.02 5.08 -5.83
N PHE A 59 -4.26 4.06 -6.23
CA PHE A 59 -2.79 4.10 -6.16
C PHE A 59 -2.14 4.81 -7.35
N LEU A 60 -2.89 5.22 -8.37
CA LEU A 60 -2.32 5.74 -9.62
C LEU A 60 -2.87 7.11 -10.04
N TRP A 61 -3.76 7.70 -9.27
CA TRP A 61 -4.47 8.93 -9.64
C TRP A 61 -3.54 10.14 -9.84
N GLY A 62 -2.47 10.25 -9.06
CA GLY A 62 -1.52 11.37 -9.07
C GLY A 62 -0.35 11.19 -10.03
N LEU A 63 -0.37 10.21 -10.95
CA LEU A 63 0.71 10.02 -11.90
C LEU A 63 0.72 11.14 -12.97
N PRO A 64 1.91 11.67 -13.33
CA PRO A 64 2.02 12.72 -14.34
C PRO A 64 1.68 12.20 -15.74
N GLN A 65 1.26 13.10 -16.61
CA GLN A 65 0.82 12.79 -17.97
C GLN A 65 1.88 12.04 -18.79
N GLU A 66 3.15 12.36 -18.59
CA GLU A 66 4.24 11.67 -19.30
C GLU A 66 4.35 10.18 -18.95
N ILE A 67 3.96 9.80 -17.72
CA ILE A 67 3.87 8.40 -17.30
C ILE A 67 2.59 7.77 -17.86
N LEU A 68 1.46 8.46 -17.68
CA LEU A 68 0.15 7.96 -18.11
C LEU A 68 0.07 7.66 -19.60
N GLN A 69 0.67 8.49 -20.45
CA GLN A 69 0.66 8.27 -21.91
C GLN A 69 1.44 7.03 -22.36
N ARG A 70 2.46 6.63 -21.59
CA ARG A 70 3.35 5.49 -21.91
C ARG A 70 2.89 4.17 -21.29
N MET A 71 1.97 4.24 -20.33
CA MET A 71 1.52 3.11 -19.52
C MET A 71 0.53 2.22 -20.28
N LEU A 72 0.75 0.92 -20.27
CA LEU A 72 -0.19 -0.10 -20.70
C LEU A 72 -0.75 -0.87 -19.49
N LEU A 73 -2.05 -1.03 -19.46
CA LEU A 73 -2.81 -1.59 -18.35
C LEU A 73 -3.67 -2.78 -18.81
N PRO A 74 -3.06 -3.91 -19.19
CA PRO A 74 -3.78 -5.03 -19.80
C PRO A 74 -4.83 -5.66 -18.89
N MET A 75 -4.69 -5.52 -17.55
CA MET A 75 -5.64 -6.09 -16.57
C MET A 75 -6.87 -5.21 -16.34
N GLY A 76 -6.88 -3.97 -16.83
CA GLY A 76 -7.94 -3.01 -16.53
C GLY A 76 -9.34 -3.42 -16.95
N ASN A 77 -9.47 -4.22 -18.02
CA ASN A 77 -10.75 -4.74 -18.52
C ASN A 77 -11.06 -6.18 -18.12
N LEU A 78 -10.27 -6.76 -17.22
CA LEU A 78 -10.39 -8.16 -16.80
C LEU A 78 -10.73 -8.25 -15.32
N THR A 79 -11.54 -9.24 -14.96
CA THR A 79 -11.69 -9.66 -13.56
C THR A 79 -10.52 -10.55 -13.14
N LYS A 80 -10.24 -10.61 -11.86
CA LYS A 80 -9.22 -11.51 -11.31
C LYS A 80 -9.49 -12.97 -11.65
N ALA A 81 -10.76 -13.38 -11.66
CA ALA A 81 -11.19 -14.72 -12.07
C ALA A 81 -10.74 -14.99 -13.51
N ARG A 82 -11.06 -14.08 -14.44
CA ARG A 82 -10.69 -14.26 -15.87
C ARG A 82 -9.18 -14.29 -16.08
N VAL A 83 -8.42 -13.47 -15.34
CA VAL A 83 -6.95 -13.50 -15.38
C VAL A 83 -6.39 -14.85 -14.93
N ARG A 84 -6.97 -15.45 -13.90
CA ARG A 84 -6.58 -16.80 -13.43
C ARG A 84 -6.89 -17.88 -14.46
N GLU A 85 -8.04 -17.82 -15.11
CA GLU A 85 -8.41 -18.72 -16.21
C GLU A 85 -7.40 -18.62 -17.35
N ILE A 86 -7.12 -17.42 -17.84
CA ILE A 86 -6.11 -17.18 -18.89
C ILE A 86 -4.74 -17.74 -18.50
N ALA A 87 -4.34 -17.55 -17.24
CA ALA A 87 -3.08 -18.07 -16.73
C ALA A 87 -3.05 -19.61 -16.75
N ALA A 88 -4.16 -20.26 -16.36
CA ALA A 88 -4.30 -21.70 -16.41
C ALA A 88 -4.30 -22.24 -17.84
N GLU A 89 -5.07 -21.62 -18.75
CA GLU A 89 -5.14 -21.96 -20.18
C GLU A 89 -3.75 -21.89 -20.85
N ARG A 90 -2.88 -20.98 -20.37
CA ARG A 90 -1.53 -20.80 -20.88
C ARG A 90 -0.46 -21.59 -20.12
N GLY A 91 -0.85 -22.49 -19.22
CA GLY A 91 0.07 -23.35 -18.47
C GLY A 91 0.74 -22.69 -17.25
N PHE A 92 0.39 -21.45 -16.90
CA PHE A 92 0.93 -20.74 -15.73
C PHE A 92 0.19 -21.14 -14.44
N LEU A 93 0.14 -22.44 -14.13
CA LEU A 93 -0.65 -23.00 -13.02
C LEU A 93 -0.30 -22.39 -11.67
N LYS A 94 1.00 -22.16 -11.40
CA LYS A 94 1.43 -21.50 -10.14
C LYS A 94 0.85 -20.09 -10.00
N ALA A 95 0.79 -19.33 -11.07
CA ALA A 95 0.23 -17.98 -11.06
C ALA A 95 -1.31 -18.02 -10.93
N ALA A 96 -1.98 -18.96 -11.60
CA ALA A 96 -3.43 -19.15 -11.53
C ALA A 96 -3.93 -19.46 -10.11
N HIS A 97 -3.17 -20.25 -9.33
CA HIS A 97 -3.54 -20.66 -7.98
C HIS A 97 -2.92 -19.80 -6.86
N LYS A 98 -2.02 -18.88 -7.20
CA LYS A 98 -1.39 -18.02 -6.18
C LYS A 98 -2.44 -17.17 -5.48
N ARG A 99 -2.40 -17.19 -4.13
CA ARG A 99 -3.18 -16.25 -3.31
C ARG A 99 -2.65 -14.83 -3.51
N ASP A 100 -3.56 -13.86 -3.36
CA ASP A 100 -3.17 -12.46 -3.43
C ASP A 100 -2.21 -12.12 -2.28
N SER A 101 -1.16 -11.39 -2.58
CA SER A 101 -0.25 -10.89 -1.55
C SER A 101 -0.93 -9.75 -0.82
N LEU A 102 -1.12 -9.89 0.49
CA LEU A 102 -1.67 -8.85 1.36
C LEU A 102 -0.59 -7.94 1.96
N GLY A 103 0.66 -8.15 1.59
CA GLY A 103 1.82 -7.43 2.12
C GLY A 103 2.52 -6.58 1.08
N VAL A 104 3.63 -5.99 1.51
CA VAL A 104 4.49 -5.17 0.66
C VAL A 104 5.08 -6.03 -0.46
N CYS A 105 4.96 -5.59 -1.70
CA CYS A 105 5.25 -6.40 -2.90
C CYS A 105 6.72 -6.86 -3.03
N PHE A 106 7.65 -6.21 -2.35
CA PHE A 106 9.08 -6.55 -2.33
C PHE A 106 9.50 -7.34 -1.08
N CYS A 107 8.59 -7.59 -0.13
CA CYS A 107 8.88 -8.31 1.10
C CYS A 107 8.13 -9.65 1.10
N PRO A 108 8.77 -10.77 0.68
CA PRO A 108 8.14 -12.09 0.66
C PRO A 108 7.94 -12.69 2.05
N MET A 109 8.53 -12.06 3.07
CA MET A 109 8.48 -12.45 4.48
C MET A 109 7.65 -11.45 5.29
N ASP A 110 7.53 -11.68 6.59
CA ASP A 110 7.02 -10.65 7.51
C ASP A 110 7.93 -9.40 7.42
N TYR A 111 7.33 -8.25 7.14
CA TYR A 111 8.06 -6.97 7.01
C TYR A 111 8.86 -6.62 8.27
N ARG A 112 8.49 -7.14 9.43
CA ARG A 112 9.23 -6.97 10.69
C ARG A 112 10.60 -7.63 10.61
N THR A 113 10.66 -8.85 10.07
CA THR A 113 11.92 -9.57 9.84
C THR A 113 12.78 -8.80 8.83
N PHE A 114 12.17 -8.26 7.77
CA PHE A 114 12.85 -7.42 6.80
C PHE A 114 13.46 -6.18 7.47
N LEU A 115 12.68 -5.44 8.27
CA LEU A 115 13.17 -4.25 8.97
C LEU A 115 14.33 -4.56 9.93
N HIS A 116 14.27 -5.67 10.65
CA HIS A 116 15.38 -6.09 11.54
C HIS A 116 16.65 -6.46 10.76
N LYS A 117 16.52 -6.93 9.54
CA LYS A 117 17.66 -7.28 8.69
C LYS A 117 18.32 -6.07 8.04
N GLU A 118 17.53 -5.10 7.58
CA GLU A 118 18.01 -3.97 6.80
C GLU A 118 18.43 -2.77 7.67
N LEU A 119 17.93 -2.69 8.91
CA LEU A 119 18.30 -1.62 9.82
C LEU A 119 19.46 -2.04 10.72
N PRO A 120 20.33 -1.09 11.12
CA PRO A 120 21.38 -1.36 12.10
C PRO A 120 20.81 -1.97 13.37
N GLU A 121 21.57 -2.86 14.01
CA GLU A 121 21.17 -3.47 15.27
C GLU A 121 20.86 -2.39 16.32
N GLY A 122 19.75 -2.55 17.05
CA GLY A 122 19.30 -1.57 18.03
C GLY A 122 18.53 -0.37 17.47
N SER A 123 18.34 -0.24 16.15
CA SER A 123 17.55 0.84 15.56
C SER A 123 16.07 0.81 15.94
N ILE A 124 15.54 -0.37 16.23
CA ILE A 124 14.15 -0.55 16.65
C ILE A 124 14.13 -0.92 18.12
N LEU A 125 13.75 0.03 18.95
CA LEU A 125 13.65 -0.14 20.41
C LEU A 125 12.22 -0.43 20.84
N PRO A 126 12.01 -1.22 21.89
CA PRO A 126 10.70 -1.37 22.52
C PRO A 126 10.17 -0.02 23.01
N GLY A 127 8.89 0.24 22.77
CA GLY A 127 8.22 1.45 23.20
C GLY A 127 6.98 1.16 24.03
N LYS A 128 6.07 2.13 24.10
CA LYS A 128 4.89 2.06 24.98
C LYS A 128 3.61 2.45 24.27
N PHE A 129 2.55 1.71 24.51
CA PHE A 129 1.18 2.09 24.18
C PHE A 129 0.58 2.95 25.30
N PHE A 130 -0.12 3.98 24.90
CA PHE A 130 -0.91 4.85 25.78
C PHE A 130 -2.34 4.96 25.26
N ASP A 131 -3.27 5.31 26.15
CA ASP A 131 -4.59 5.76 25.75
C ASP A 131 -4.59 7.26 25.38
N GLU A 132 -5.75 7.78 25.00
CA GLU A 132 -5.94 9.20 24.65
C GLU A 132 -5.77 10.16 25.83
N MET A 133 -5.89 9.66 27.07
CA MET A 133 -5.68 10.42 28.29
C MET A 133 -4.21 10.41 28.76
N GLY A 134 -3.35 9.70 28.02
CA GLY A 134 -1.94 9.56 28.37
C GLY A 134 -1.64 8.46 29.39
N ASN A 135 -2.60 7.59 29.71
CA ASN A 135 -2.37 6.47 30.61
C ASN A 135 -1.61 5.35 29.87
N PHE A 136 -0.63 4.78 30.55
CA PHE A 136 0.12 3.65 30.04
C PHE A 136 -0.76 2.40 29.96
N ILE A 137 -0.72 1.72 28.79
CA ILE A 137 -1.45 0.48 28.54
C ILE A 137 -0.51 -0.72 28.61
N ALA A 138 0.51 -0.74 27.75
CA ALA A 138 1.43 -1.87 27.61
C ALA A 138 2.74 -1.46 26.91
N ARG A 139 3.70 -2.37 26.87
CA ARG A 139 4.90 -2.22 26.01
C ARG A 139 4.65 -2.77 24.63
N HIS A 140 5.31 -2.18 23.63
CA HIS A 140 5.34 -2.68 22.26
C HIS A 140 6.77 -2.93 21.76
N LYS A 141 6.91 -3.65 20.64
CA LYS A 141 8.20 -4.09 20.08
C LYS A 141 8.96 -2.99 19.31
N GLY A 142 8.36 -1.84 19.11
CA GLY A 142 8.90 -0.70 18.35
C GLY A 142 7.83 -0.07 17.48
N TYR A 143 7.77 1.27 17.45
CA TYR A 143 6.75 2.01 16.71
C TYR A 143 6.71 1.69 15.20
N PRO A 144 7.82 1.33 14.50
CA PRO A 144 7.78 1.02 13.07
C PRO A 144 6.91 -0.19 12.70
N PHE A 145 6.49 -0.98 13.70
CA PHE A 145 5.64 -2.16 13.50
C PHE A 145 4.15 -1.85 13.55
N TYR A 146 3.78 -0.58 13.65
CA TYR A 146 2.38 -0.17 13.79
C TYR A 146 2.00 0.84 12.72
N THR A 147 0.72 0.85 12.38
CA THR A 147 0.13 1.74 11.38
C THR A 147 -1.15 2.34 11.94
N ILE A 148 -1.42 3.61 11.66
CA ILE A 148 -2.67 4.28 12.06
C ILE A 148 -3.86 3.49 11.49
N GLY A 149 -4.88 3.26 12.33
CA GLY A 149 -6.03 2.43 12.04
C GLY A 149 -5.82 0.93 12.28
N GLN A 150 -4.62 0.49 12.62
CA GLN A 150 -4.34 -0.93 12.89
C GLN A 150 -5.09 -1.40 14.13
N ARG A 151 -5.84 -2.52 13.99
CA ARG A 151 -6.56 -3.20 15.07
C ARG A 151 -5.88 -4.50 15.49
N ARG A 152 -5.37 -5.28 14.53
CA ARG A 152 -4.82 -6.62 14.77
C ARG A 152 -3.30 -6.58 14.93
N GLY A 153 -2.76 -7.56 15.65
CA GLY A 153 -1.31 -7.70 15.79
C GLY A 153 -0.66 -6.67 16.72
N LEU A 154 -1.44 -6.06 17.62
CA LEU A 154 -0.93 -5.14 18.62
C LEU A 154 -0.18 -5.87 19.74
N GLY A 155 -0.46 -7.17 19.94
CA GLY A 155 0.18 -7.97 20.99
C GLY A 155 -0.27 -7.63 22.42
N ILE A 156 -1.47 -7.05 22.52
CA ILE A 156 -2.14 -6.71 23.79
C ILE A 156 -3.51 -7.36 23.81
N ASP A 157 -3.95 -7.77 24.98
CA ASP A 157 -5.28 -8.28 25.22
C ASP A 157 -6.04 -7.28 26.09
N LEU A 158 -7.01 -6.62 25.48
CA LEU A 158 -7.91 -5.68 26.13
C LEU A 158 -9.34 -6.15 25.88
N ASN A 159 -10.19 -6.10 26.90
CA ASN A 159 -11.59 -6.51 26.82
C ASN A 159 -12.44 -5.64 25.85
N ARG A 160 -11.80 -4.85 25.01
CA ARG A 160 -12.42 -3.97 24.03
C ARG A 160 -11.59 -3.89 22.73
N ALA A 161 -12.23 -3.57 21.62
CA ALA A 161 -11.54 -3.27 20.38
C ALA A 161 -10.81 -1.93 20.49
N VAL A 162 -9.51 -1.94 20.21
CA VAL A 162 -8.69 -0.71 20.16
C VAL A 162 -7.95 -0.64 18.81
N PHE A 163 -7.65 0.58 18.43
CA PHE A 163 -7.00 0.92 17.16
C PHE A 163 -5.84 1.87 17.39
N VAL A 164 -4.83 1.79 16.56
CA VAL A 164 -3.75 2.78 16.54
C VAL A 164 -4.32 4.11 16.04
N LYS A 165 -4.36 5.11 16.91
CA LYS A 165 -4.82 6.47 16.58
C LYS A 165 -3.66 7.33 16.09
N GLU A 166 -2.53 7.26 16.75
CA GLU A 166 -1.38 8.12 16.49
C GLU A 166 -0.08 7.39 16.81
N ILE A 167 0.98 7.75 16.11
CA ILE A 167 2.34 7.28 16.33
C ILE A 167 3.21 8.51 16.53
N ILE A 168 3.95 8.55 17.65
CA ILE A 168 4.88 9.62 18.01
C ILE A 168 6.31 9.04 18.00
N PRO A 169 6.99 9.07 16.85
CA PRO A 169 8.30 8.42 16.68
C PRO A 169 9.37 8.94 17.62
N ALA A 170 9.40 10.26 17.86
CA ALA A 170 10.39 10.92 18.73
C ALA A 170 10.36 10.41 20.19
N GLU A 171 9.20 9.95 20.63
CA GLU A 171 9.00 9.45 22.00
C GLU A 171 8.84 7.91 22.04
N ASN A 172 8.91 7.27 20.88
CA ASN A 172 8.62 5.83 20.71
C ASN A 172 7.30 5.42 21.38
N LYS A 173 6.26 6.26 21.15
CA LYS A 173 4.92 6.09 21.69
C LYS A 173 3.91 5.77 20.58
N VAL A 174 2.94 4.95 20.91
CA VAL A 174 1.78 4.65 20.07
C VAL A 174 0.52 4.89 20.90
N ILE A 175 -0.36 5.75 20.42
CA ILE A 175 -1.63 6.08 21.07
C ILE A 175 -2.72 5.17 20.52
N LEU A 176 -3.46 4.55 21.41
CA LEU A 176 -4.59 3.68 21.11
C LEU A 176 -5.90 4.36 21.47
N SER A 177 -6.92 4.15 20.64
CA SER A 177 -8.25 4.69 20.83
C SER A 177 -9.33 3.69 20.41
N ASP A 178 -10.59 4.05 20.58
CA ASP A 178 -11.70 3.36 19.94
C ASP A 178 -11.83 3.74 18.45
N LEU A 179 -12.76 3.08 17.75
CA LEU A 179 -12.99 3.35 16.31
C LEU A 179 -13.48 4.78 16.04
N LYS A 180 -14.29 5.33 16.94
CA LYS A 180 -14.88 6.67 16.77
C LYS A 180 -13.82 7.77 16.71
N ALA A 181 -12.75 7.62 17.48
CA ALA A 181 -11.65 8.58 17.49
C ALA A 181 -10.82 8.59 16.19
N LEU A 182 -11.04 7.63 15.30
CA LEU A 182 -10.42 7.58 13.96
C LEU A 182 -11.33 8.19 12.89
N GLU A 183 -12.59 8.43 13.18
CA GLU A 183 -13.53 9.05 12.24
C GLU A 183 -13.11 10.50 11.98
N LYS A 184 -12.86 10.80 10.71
CA LYS A 184 -12.61 12.16 10.23
C LYS A 184 -13.79 12.59 9.37
N THR A 185 -14.40 13.69 9.72
CA THR A 185 -15.52 14.30 8.98
C THR A 185 -15.03 15.17 7.82
N GLU A 186 -13.75 15.51 7.81
CA GLU A 186 -13.13 16.34 6.78
C GLU A 186 -11.90 15.66 6.19
N MET A 187 -11.75 15.74 4.88
CA MET A 187 -10.54 15.37 4.15
C MET A 187 -10.02 16.61 3.44
N ARG A 188 -8.77 16.97 3.71
CA ARG A 188 -8.09 18.05 2.99
C ARG A 188 -7.15 17.42 1.98
N SER A 189 -7.23 17.89 0.73
CA SER A 189 -6.23 17.67 -0.31
C SER A 189 -5.29 18.89 -0.28
N GLU A 190 -4.01 18.67 -0.12
CA GLU A 190 -3.00 19.69 -0.39
C GLU A 190 -2.60 19.53 -1.86
N GLU A 191 -2.91 20.55 -2.67
CA GLU A 191 -2.47 20.64 -4.07
C GLU A 191 -1.02 21.12 -4.16
#